data_9c25a04ae18df11b5a33ca955c2d8ab7
#
_entry.id   9c25a04ae18df11b5a33ca955c2d8ab7
#
_cell.length_a   1.000
_cell.length_b   1.000
_cell.length_c   1.000
_cell.angle_alpha   90.00
_cell.angle_beta   90.00
_cell.angle_gamma   90.00
#
_symmetry.space_group_name_H-M   'P 1'
#
loop_
_entity.id
_entity.type
_entity.pdbx_description
1 polymer ?
#
loop_
_entity_poly.entity_id
_entity_poly.type
_entity_poly.pdbx_seq_one_letter_code
_entity_poly.pdbx_strand_id
1 'polypeptide(L)'
;MDTMTFLDKLNPQQRQVCVNEGNILLKACPGSGKTRTLTYKLAYSVQKYITSKKLNIAITYTNRAADEIKERLEKIDIPEDKVWVGTIHQFCLEFIIRPYTMYNERLRKGYHIIDDYVTKQYTDEIIEELGIDIGYDKPFEYPEIFEKYQTKLLNEKEIDFNDILSISYDLVNQNKFIAENIAGIMRTILVDEYQDTNELQYKILSSIVKCNKNIQVTFVGDTDQAIYGGLGGVAKTCDELQKEFGVKFQEKRLDGCYRTTQRIVDYYSNFQLQSAKIYAVSDIKDEKGCLVYDNTISKSELFEKIAYIVKEELSRGIPDNEICIIAPQWWLLFPL
;
A
#
# COMPACT_ATOMS: atom_id res chain seq x y z
N MET A 1 1.64 29.84 19.92
CA MET A 1 2.92 29.22 19.53
C MET A 1 2.72 28.49 18.24
N ASP A 2 3.58 28.71 17.27
CA ASP A 2 3.44 28.11 15.93
C ASP A 2 3.74 26.62 16.04
N THR A 3 2.70 25.82 16.18
CA THR A 3 2.77 24.37 16.47
C THR A 3 3.16 23.51 15.25
N MET A 4 3.50 24.13 14.10
CA MET A 4 3.78 23.45 12.84
C MET A 4 5.27 23.46 12.45
N THR A 5 6.18 23.59 13.43
CA THR A 5 7.65 23.59 13.19
C THR A 5 8.17 22.31 12.53
N PHE A 6 7.42 21.21 12.62
CA PHE A 6 7.77 19.99 11.93
C PHE A 6 7.81 20.14 10.40
N LEU A 7 7.06 21.08 9.81
CA LEU A 7 7.08 21.36 8.38
C LEU A 7 8.40 21.96 7.89
N ASP A 8 9.19 22.57 8.79
CA ASP A 8 10.48 23.15 8.44
C ASP A 8 11.56 22.08 8.13
N LYS A 9 11.30 20.85 8.52
CA LYS A 9 12.13 19.68 8.18
C LYS A 9 11.87 19.12 6.77
N LEU A 10 10.92 19.70 6.03
CA LEU A 10 10.52 19.26 4.69
C LEU A 10 11.16 20.15 3.62
N ASN A 11 11.46 19.53 2.48
CA ASN A 11 11.80 20.31 1.29
C ASN A 11 10.58 21.07 0.73
N PRO A 12 10.78 22.05 -0.19
CA PRO A 12 9.68 22.85 -0.73
C PRO A 12 8.57 22.02 -1.40
N GLN A 13 8.91 20.95 -2.13
CA GLN A 13 7.92 20.07 -2.79
C GLN A 13 7.11 19.30 -1.75
N GLN A 14 7.76 18.67 -0.78
CA GLN A 14 7.10 17.95 0.31
C GLN A 14 6.19 18.89 1.13
N ARG A 15 6.70 20.09 1.47
CA ARG A 15 5.93 21.09 2.20
C ARG A 15 4.69 21.54 1.43
N GLN A 16 4.82 21.79 0.13
CA GLN A 16 3.69 22.15 -0.72
C GLN A 16 2.60 21.06 -0.74
N VAL A 17 2.99 19.79 -0.77
CA VAL A 17 2.05 18.68 -0.68
C VAL A 17 1.36 18.64 0.68
N CYS A 18 2.09 18.82 1.77
CA CYS A 18 1.53 18.78 3.13
C CYS A 18 0.47 19.85 3.36
N VAL A 19 0.71 21.09 2.93
CA VAL A 19 -0.21 22.22 3.17
C VAL A 19 -1.35 22.32 2.14
N ASN A 20 -1.31 21.53 1.08
CA ASN A 20 -2.36 21.51 0.06
C ASN A 20 -3.65 20.90 0.61
N GLU A 21 -4.78 21.59 0.47
CA GLU A 21 -6.09 21.19 0.99
C GLU A 21 -6.99 20.50 -0.04
N GLY A 22 -6.54 20.38 -1.26
CA GLY A 22 -7.26 19.65 -2.30
C GLY A 22 -6.99 18.15 -2.27
N ASN A 23 -7.71 17.41 -3.12
CA ASN A 23 -7.39 16.01 -3.35
C ASN A 23 -6.14 15.90 -4.24
N ILE A 24 -5.24 15.01 -3.88
CA ILE A 24 -3.92 14.89 -4.51
C ILE A 24 -3.68 13.46 -5.00
N LEU A 25 -3.15 13.35 -6.21
CA LEU A 25 -2.40 12.18 -6.66
C LEU A 25 -0.92 12.54 -6.62
N LEU A 26 -0.19 12.00 -5.64
CA LEU A 26 1.23 12.25 -5.45
C LEU A 26 2.06 11.13 -6.08
N LYS A 27 2.67 11.41 -7.21
CA LYS A 27 3.67 10.54 -7.83
C LYS A 27 5.04 10.84 -7.22
N ALA A 28 5.71 9.82 -6.73
CA ALA A 28 6.92 10.02 -5.94
C ALA A 28 7.99 9.00 -6.32
N CYS A 29 9.17 9.45 -6.71
CA CYS A 29 10.26 8.56 -7.08
C CYS A 29 10.78 7.74 -5.87
N PRO A 30 11.51 6.64 -6.12
CA PRO A 30 12.17 5.87 -5.07
C PRO A 30 13.05 6.76 -4.19
N GLY A 31 12.93 6.60 -2.87
CA GLY A 31 13.74 7.38 -1.92
C GLY A 31 13.36 8.86 -1.78
N SER A 32 12.23 9.33 -2.33
CA SER A 32 11.79 10.72 -2.23
C SER A 32 11.16 11.12 -0.88
N GLY A 33 11.01 10.15 0.03
CA GLY A 33 10.35 10.38 1.31
C GLY A 33 8.82 10.38 1.22
N LYS A 34 8.22 9.50 0.41
CA LYS A 34 6.78 9.27 0.30
C LYS A 34 6.10 9.19 1.66
N THR A 35 6.44 8.17 2.44
CA THR A 35 5.87 7.91 3.77
C THR A 35 6.07 9.08 4.72
N ARG A 36 7.24 9.73 4.68
CA ARG A 36 7.50 10.95 5.47
C ARG A 36 6.54 12.07 5.09
N THR A 37 6.37 12.36 3.80
CA THR A 37 5.48 13.41 3.32
C THR A 37 4.02 13.12 3.69
N LEU A 38 3.59 11.86 3.58
CA LEU A 38 2.26 11.40 3.97
C LEU A 38 2.03 11.60 5.47
N THR A 39 2.98 11.17 6.33
CA THR A 39 2.90 11.35 7.79
C THR A 39 2.79 12.83 8.18
N TYR A 40 3.59 13.70 7.56
CA TYR A 40 3.56 15.14 7.85
C TYR A 40 2.30 15.82 7.31
N LYS A 41 1.74 15.35 6.19
CA LYS A 41 0.43 15.80 5.71
C LYS A 41 -0.69 15.43 6.68
N LEU A 42 -0.64 14.22 7.22
CA LEU A 42 -1.58 13.75 8.24
C LEU A 42 -1.50 14.64 9.50
N ALA A 43 -0.27 14.85 9.99
CA ALA A 43 0.00 15.73 11.13
C ALA A 43 -0.49 17.17 10.89
N TYR A 44 -0.26 17.71 9.71
CA TYR A 44 -0.76 19.03 9.32
C TYR A 44 -2.29 19.10 9.39
N SER A 45 -2.98 18.09 8.84
CA SER A 45 -4.44 18.01 8.89
C SER A 45 -4.97 17.97 10.33
N VAL A 46 -4.35 17.16 11.20
CA VAL A 46 -4.73 17.07 12.62
C VAL A 46 -4.55 18.42 13.32
N GLN A 47 -3.39 19.04 13.21
CA GLN A 47 -3.12 20.30 13.91
C GLN A 47 -3.97 21.45 13.39
N LYS A 48 -4.18 21.52 12.09
CA LYS A 48 -5.05 22.57 11.50
C LYS A 48 -6.50 22.46 11.97
N TYR A 49 -6.98 21.26 12.19
CA TYR A 49 -8.36 20.97 12.58
C TYR A 49 -8.44 20.32 13.96
N ILE A 50 -7.58 20.71 14.88
CA ILE A 50 -7.42 20.08 16.20
C ILE A 50 -8.71 20.01 17.01
N THR A 51 -9.61 20.97 16.85
CA THR A 51 -10.91 21.01 17.53
C THR A 51 -11.96 20.11 16.87
N SER A 52 -11.68 19.58 15.68
CA SER A 52 -12.58 18.67 14.98
C SER A 52 -12.62 17.31 15.68
N LYS A 53 -13.81 16.71 15.75
CA LYS A 53 -13.99 15.33 16.21
C LYS A 53 -13.82 14.31 15.09
N LYS A 54 -13.54 14.76 13.87
CA LYS A 54 -13.36 13.88 12.71
C LYS A 54 -11.98 13.26 12.68
N LEU A 55 -11.92 12.01 12.26
CA LEU A 55 -10.69 11.24 12.11
C LEU A 55 -9.94 11.57 10.82
N ASN A 56 -8.63 11.48 10.89
CA ASN A 56 -7.72 11.47 9.75
C ASN A 56 -7.25 10.03 9.55
N ILE A 57 -7.53 9.46 8.39
CA ILE A 57 -7.30 8.06 8.08
C ILE A 57 -6.05 7.94 7.21
N ALA A 58 -5.14 7.04 7.57
CA ALA A 58 -4.03 6.63 6.71
C ALA A 58 -4.13 5.11 6.44
N ILE A 59 -4.22 4.77 5.18
CA ILE A 59 -4.30 3.39 4.71
C ILE A 59 -2.97 3.03 4.06
N THR A 60 -2.37 1.93 4.49
CA THR A 60 -1.10 1.41 3.99
C THR A 60 -1.27 0.00 3.44
N TYR A 61 -0.31 -0.45 2.64
CA TYR A 61 -0.34 -1.80 2.09
C TYR A 61 0.04 -2.86 3.14
N THR A 62 0.92 -2.55 4.10
CA THR A 62 1.41 -3.49 5.11
C THR A 62 1.27 -2.97 6.53
N ASN A 63 1.16 -3.88 7.52
CA ASN A 63 1.17 -3.52 8.94
C ASN A 63 2.46 -2.81 9.35
N ARG A 64 3.62 -3.24 8.81
CA ARG A 64 4.91 -2.59 9.08
C ARG A 64 4.92 -1.12 8.66
N ALA A 65 4.36 -0.80 7.50
CA ALA A 65 4.25 0.60 7.04
C ALA A 65 3.29 1.41 7.94
N ALA A 66 2.21 0.78 8.42
CA ALA A 66 1.31 1.41 9.39
C ALA A 66 2.02 1.74 10.70
N ASP A 67 2.81 0.80 11.23
CA ASP A 67 3.55 1.00 12.47
C ASP A 67 4.62 2.09 12.32
N GLU A 68 5.34 2.15 11.20
CA GLU A 68 6.28 3.22 10.90
C GLU A 68 5.62 4.62 10.89
N ILE A 69 4.39 4.73 10.35
CA ILE A 69 3.64 6.00 10.36
C ILE A 69 3.26 6.37 11.81
N LYS A 70 2.76 5.42 12.61
CA LYS A 70 2.39 5.65 14.02
C LYS A 70 3.59 6.15 14.83
N GLU A 71 4.73 5.44 14.78
CA GLU A 71 5.96 5.86 15.46
C GLU A 71 6.43 7.28 15.08
N ARG A 72 6.25 7.65 13.81
CA ARG A 72 6.60 8.99 13.34
C ARG A 72 5.65 10.07 13.86
N LEU A 73 4.35 9.75 13.97
CA LEU A 73 3.33 10.66 14.53
C LEU A 73 3.55 10.88 16.03
N GLU A 74 3.90 9.83 16.78
CA GLU A 74 4.28 9.92 18.19
C GLU A 74 5.46 10.89 18.40
N LYS A 75 6.52 10.78 17.56
CA LYS A 75 7.71 11.66 17.63
C LYS A 75 7.42 13.13 17.38
N ILE A 76 6.28 13.48 16.84
CA ILE A 76 5.84 14.87 16.58
C ILE A 76 4.60 15.25 17.41
N ASP A 77 4.27 14.47 18.43
CA ASP A 77 3.24 14.71 19.43
C ASP A 77 1.84 14.94 18.82
N ILE A 78 1.45 14.06 17.90
CA ILE A 78 0.11 14.08 17.31
C ILE A 78 -0.84 13.22 18.15
N PRO A 79 -2.02 13.76 18.58
CA PRO A 79 -2.97 12.99 19.37
C PRO A 79 -3.49 11.76 18.63
N GLU A 80 -3.38 10.58 19.25
CA GLU A 80 -3.78 9.29 18.67
C GLU A 80 -5.28 9.23 18.38
N ASP A 81 -6.14 9.86 19.22
CA ASP A 81 -7.58 9.91 19.05
C ASP A 81 -8.05 10.66 17.79
N LYS A 82 -7.15 11.34 17.10
CA LYS A 82 -7.40 12.11 15.86
C LYS A 82 -7.00 11.38 14.60
N VAL A 83 -6.29 10.26 14.74
CA VAL A 83 -5.69 9.54 13.61
C VAL A 83 -6.02 8.07 13.70
N TRP A 84 -6.31 7.47 12.58
CA TRP A 84 -6.36 6.03 12.42
C TRP A 84 -5.36 5.62 11.32
N VAL A 85 -4.52 4.61 11.60
CA VAL A 85 -3.52 4.08 10.65
C VAL A 85 -3.60 2.57 10.64
N GLY A 86 -3.76 2.00 9.45
CA GLY A 86 -3.84 0.55 9.27
C GLY A 86 -3.91 0.14 7.80
N THR A 87 -4.15 -1.15 7.57
CA THR A 87 -4.38 -1.67 6.21
C THR A 87 -5.83 -1.48 5.79
N ILE A 88 -6.10 -1.60 4.48
CA ILE A 88 -7.47 -1.49 3.97
C ILE A 88 -8.40 -2.56 4.55
N HIS A 89 -7.90 -3.78 4.81
CA HIS A 89 -8.69 -4.84 5.43
C HIS A 89 -9.05 -4.50 6.88
N GLN A 90 -8.10 -3.94 7.65
CA GLN A 90 -8.37 -3.45 9.00
C GLN A 90 -9.40 -2.32 8.98
N PHE A 91 -9.28 -1.38 8.02
CA PHE A 91 -10.26 -0.32 7.82
C PHE A 91 -11.67 -0.90 7.57
N CYS A 92 -11.80 -1.85 6.65
CA CYS A 92 -13.06 -2.52 6.34
C CYS A 92 -13.64 -3.23 7.56
N LEU A 93 -12.82 -3.95 8.31
CA LEU A 93 -13.26 -4.64 9.52
C LEU A 93 -13.74 -3.69 10.60
N GLU A 94 -12.99 -2.62 10.86
CA GLU A 94 -13.26 -1.72 11.99
C GLU A 94 -14.40 -0.74 11.72
N PHE A 95 -14.45 -0.15 10.52
CA PHE A 95 -15.43 0.90 10.21
C PHE A 95 -16.65 0.40 9.45
N ILE A 96 -16.59 -0.77 8.79
CA ILE A 96 -17.68 -1.26 7.96
C ILE A 96 -18.27 -2.56 8.54
N ILE A 97 -17.47 -3.64 8.61
CA ILE A 97 -18.01 -4.95 8.95
C ILE A 97 -18.50 -5.00 10.40
N ARG A 98 -17.61 -4.74 11.38
CA ARG A 98 -17.97 -4.88 12.80
C ARG A 98 -19.16 -4.02 13.23
N PRO A 99 -19.25 -2.72 12.87
CA PRO A 99 -20.39 -1.89 13.26
C PRO A 99 -21.69 -2.26 12.54
N TYR A 100 -21.61 -2.84 11.35
CA TYR A 100 -22.77 -3.08 10.50
C TYR A 100 -23.02 -4.56 10.19
N THR A 101 -22.48 -5.48 10.97
CA THR A 101 -22.64 -6.94 10.86
C THR A 101 -24.09 -7.34 10.68
N MET A 102 -25.03 -6.70 11.38
CA MET A 102 -26.45 -7.00 11.34
C MET A 102 -27.13 -6.75 9.99
N TYR A 103 -26.51 -5.95 9.13
CA TYR A 103 -27.03 -5.61 7.79
C TYR A 103 -26.56 -6.59 6.70
N ASN A 104 -25.75 -7.59 7.06
CA ASN A 104 -25.33 -8.64 6.15
C ASN A 104 -25.82 -10.01 6.64
N GLU A 105 -26.56 -10.75 5.79
CA GLU A 105 -27.16 -12.02 6.16
C GLU A 105 -26.15 -13.10 6.55
N ARG A 106 -25.00 -13.10 5.90
CA ARG A 106 -23.91 -14.04 6.17
C ARG A 106 -23.25 -13.79 7.52
N LEU A 107 -23.09 -12.52 7.91
CA LEU A 107 -22.34 -12.14 9.12
C LEU A 107 -23.19 -12.04 10.39
N ARG A 108 -24.48 -11.75 10.30
CA ARG A 108 -25.37 -11.49 11.47
C ARG A 108 -25.46 -12.63 12.47
N LYS A 109 -25.09 -13.86 12.07
CA LYS A 109 -25.10 -15.06 12.93
C LYS A 109 -23.74 -15.38 13.54
N GLY A 110 -22.80 -14.45 13.42
CA GLY A 110 -21.39 -14.63 13.79
C GLY A 110 -20.56 -15.13 12.60
N TYR A 111 -19.27 -14.83 12.65
CA TYR A 111 -18.29 -15.21 11.61
C TYR A 111 -16.88 -15.33 12.22
N HIS A 112 -16.05 -16.12 11.57
CA HIS A 112 -14.62 -16.23 11.82
C HIS A 112 -13.84 -15.76 10.59
N ILE A 113 -12.68 -15.15 10.82
CA ILE A 113 -11.79 -14.73 9.73
C ILE A 113 -10.70 -15.79 9.60
N ILE A 114 -10.54 -16.33 8.39
CA ILE A 114 -9.46 -17.26 8.07
C ILE A 114 -8.34 -16.53 7.33
N ASP A 115 -7.12 -17.04 7.50
CA ASP A 115 -5.94 -16.54 6.83
C ASP A 115 -5.65 -17.29 5.51
N ASP A 116 -4.61 -16.84 4.80
CA ASP A 116 -4.20 -17.44 3.52
C ASP A 116 -3.76 -18.90 3.67
N TYR A 117 -3.30 -19.31 4.86
CA TYR A 117 -2.90 -20.69 5.10
C TYR A 117 -4.11 -21.62 5.10
N VAL A 118 -5.18 -21.23 5.84
CA VAL A 118 -6.44 -22.00 5.88
C VAL A 118 -7.12 -21.96 4.50
N THR A 119 -7.12 -20.80 3.83
CA THR A 119 -7.62 -20.67 2.45
C THR A 119 -6.94 -21.66 1.51
N LYS A 120 -5.61 -21.76 1.59
CA LYS A 120 -4.85 -22.71 0.78
C LYS A 120 -5.20 -24.16 1.13
N GLN A 121 -5.26 -24.49 2.43
CA GLN A 121 -5.63 -25.85 2.86
C GLN A 121 -7.00 -26.27 2.31
N TYR A 122 -8.02 -25.41 2.41
CA TYR A 122 -9.36 -25.69 1.89
C TYR A 122 -9.34 -25.85 0.38
N THR A 123 -8.58 -25.03 -0.31
CA THR A 123 -8.46 -25.08 -1.76
C THR A 123 -7.78 -26.37 -2.21
N ASP A 124 -6.69 -26.78 -1.56
CA ASP A 124 -5.98 -28.01 -1.86
C ASP A 124 -6.89 -29.25 -1.64
N GLU A 125 -7.64 -29.30 -0.53
CA GLU A 125 -8.62 -30.35 -0.25
C GLU A 125 -9.73 -30.43 -1.33
N ILE A 126 -10.23 -29.29 -1.80
CA ILE A 126 -11.27 -29.23 -2.84
C ILE A 126 -10.74 -29.69 -4.20
N ILE A 127 -9.50 -29.31 -4.54
CA ILE A 127 -8.84 -29.75 -5.77
C ILE A 127 -8.67 -31.27 -5.78
N GLU A 128 -8.22 -31.83 -4.66
CA GLU A 128 -8.08 -33.29 -4.51
C GLU A 128 -9.44 -34.00 -4.62
N GLU A 129 -10.47 -33.48 -3.94
CA GLU A 129 -11.85 -34.05 -4.00
C GLU A 129 -12.43 -34.04 -5.41
N LEU A 130 -12.20 -32.96 -6.16
CA LEU A 130 -12.71 -32.82 -7.52
C LEU A 130 -11.86 -33.58 -8.56
N GLY A 131 -10.63 -33.95 -8.22
CA GLY A 131 -9.68 -34.59 -9.13
C GLY A 131 -9.28 -33.69 -10.30
N ILE A 132 -9.26 -32.37 -10.11
CA ILE A 132 -8.93 -31.39 -11.13
C ILE A 132 -7.41 -31.16 -11.10
N ASP A 133 -6.76 -31.29 -12.27
CA ASP A 133 -5.36 -30.86 -12.44
C ASP A 133 -5.33 -29.38 -12.87
N ILE A 134 -4.98 -28.51 -11.94
CA ILE A 134 -4.90 -27.06 -12.19
C ILE A 134 -3.55 -26.63 -12.79
N GLY A 135 -2.53 -27.52 -12.82
CA GLY A 135 -1.20 -27.17 -13.29
C GLY A 135 -0.62 -25.93 -12.60
N TYR A 136 -0.38 -24.87 -13.36
CA TYR A 136 0.10 -23.58 -12.87
C TYR A 136 -0.99 -22.51 -12.75
N ASP A 137 -2.25 -22.84 -13.03
CA ASP A 137 -3.37 -21.90 -13.01
C ASP A 137 -3.77 -21.57 -11.58
N LYS A 138 -4.47 -20.44 -11.40
CA LYS A 138 -5.00 -20.07 -10.09
C LYS A 138 -6.25 -20.89 -9.78
N PRO A 139 -6.35 -21.52 -8.61
CA PRO A 139 -7.49 -22.38 -8.25
C PRO A 139 -8.85 -21.73 -8.49
N PHE A 140 -9.01 -20.46 -8.17
CA PHE A 140 -10.30 -19.74 -8.29
C PHE A 140 -10.63 -19.29 -9.73
N GLU A 141 -9.80 -19.59 -10.72
CA GLU A 141 -10.17 -19.49 -12.14
C GLU A 141 -11.10 -20.64 -12.58
N TYR A 142 -11.18 -21.71 -11.76
CA TYR A 142 -12.09 -22.84 -11.95
C TYR A 142 -13.40 -22.62 -11.16
N PRO A 143 -14.55 -22.42 -11.83
CA PRO A 143 -15.82 -22.15 -11.16
C PRO A 143 -16.22 -23.19 -10.11
N GLU A 144 -15.99 -24.48 -10.40
CA GLU A 144 -16.35 -25.56 -9.49
C GLU A 144 -15.56 -25.51 -8.18
N ILE A 145 -14.27 -25.14 -8.24
CA ILE A 145 -13.42 -24.97 -7.04
C ILE A 145 -13.93 -23.77 -6.26
N PHE A 146 -14.18 -22.64 -6.93
CA PHE A 146 -14.66 -21.43 -6.29
C PHE A 146 -16.02 -21.64 -5.60
N GLU A 147 -17.00 -22.25 -6.25
CA GLU A 147 -18.34 -22.53 -5.71
C GLU A 147 -18.27 -23.44 -4.46
N LYS A 148 -17.49 -24.52 -4.51
CA LYS A 148 -17.27 -25.40 -3.36
C LYS A 148 -16.59 -24.67 -2.20
N TYR A 149 -15.57 -23.87 -2.51
CA TYR A 149 -14.88 -23.07 -1.50
C TYR A 149 -15.82 -22.09 -0.82
N GLN A 150 -16.60 -21.32 -1.58
CA GLN A 150 -17.59 -20.40 -1.02
C GLN A 150 -18.65 -21.12 -0.19
N THR A 151 -19.11 -22.32 -0.64
CA THR A 151 -20.06 -23.14 0.12
C THR A 151 -19.45 -23.61 1.44
N LYS A 152 -18.19 -24.01 1.46
CA LYS A 152 -17.46 -24.39 2.68
C LYS A 152 -17.39 -23.24 3.67
N LEU A 153 -16.97 -22.05 3.21
CA LEU A 153 -16.91 -20.84 4.03
C LEU A 153 -18.28 -20.49 4.66
N LEU A 154 -19.37 -20.60 3.87
CA LEU A 154 -20.72 -20.34 4.36
C LEU A 154 -21.14 -21.33 5.47
N ASN A 155 -20.86 -22.62 5.29
CA ASN A 155 -21.21 -23.66 6.23
C ASN A 155 -20.46 -23.51 7.56
N GLU A 156 -19.17 -23.19 7.51
CA GLU A 156 -18.30 -22.99 8.68
C GLU A 156 -18.46 -21.58 9.29
N LYS A 157 -19.26 -20.70 8.69
CA LYS A 157 -19.40 -19.27 9.05
C LYS A 157 -18.08 -18.54 9.04
N GLU A 158 -17.33 -18.74 7.99
CA GLU A 158 -16.01 -18.14 7.81
C GLU A 158 -16.03 -17.13 6.66
N ILE A 159 -15.09 -16.19 6.74
CA ILE A 159 -14.79 -15.21 5.69
C ILE A 159 -13.28 -15.12 5.51
N ASP A 160 -12.81 -14.97 4.28
CA ASP A 160 -11.42 -14.72 3.96
C ASP A 160 -11.14 -13.21 3.70
N PHE A 161 -9.91 -12.88 3.33
CA PHE A 161 -9.54 -11.50 3.04
C PHE A 161 -10.27 -10.90 1.82
N ASN A 162 -10.62 -11.72 0.82
CA ASN A 162 -11.41 -11.26 -0.33
C ASN A 162 -12.86 -10.98 0.08
N ASP A 163 -13.42 -11.83 0.94
CA ASP A 163 -14.74 -11.64 1.51
C ASP A 163 -14.84 -10.34 2.33
N ILE A 164 -13.79 -9.99 3.10
CA ILE A 164 -13.76 -8.72 3.83
C ILE A 164 -13.97 -7.53 2.89
N LEU A 165 -13.32 -7.52 1.73
CA LEU A 165 -13.48 -6.43 0.76
C LEU A 165 -14.84 -6.48 0.06
N SER A 166 -15.28 -7.65 -0.42
CA SER A 166 -16.54 -7.80 -1.16
C SER A 166 -17.75 -7.47 -0.29
N ILE A 167 -17.79 -7.99 0.95
CA ILE A 167 -18.86 -7.70 1.91
C ILE A 167 -18.85 -6.21 2.30
N SER A 168 -17.66 -5.63 2.50
CA SER A 168 -17.57 -4.19 2.81
C SER A 168 -18.11 -3.33 1.68
N TYR A 169 -17.78 -3.66 0.41
CA TYR A 169 -18.33 -2.97 -0.74
C TYR A 169 -19.85 -3.10 -0.81
N ASP A 170 -20.38 -4.31 -0.63
CA ASP A 170 -21.82 -4.54 -0.63
C ASP A 170 -22.54 -3.73 0.46
N LEU A 171 -22.02 -3.72 1.67
CA LEU A 171 -22.57 -2.96 2.78
C LEU A 171 -22.64 -1.45 2.48
N VAL A 172 -21.57 -0.84 2.00
CA VAL A 172 -21.54 0.60 1.72
C VAL A 172 -22.28 0.98 0.44
N ASN A 173 -22.39 0.07 -0.53
CA ASN A 173 -23.07 0.31 -1.81
C ASN A 173 -24.58 0.11 -1.73
N GLN A 174 -25.03 -0.93 -1.02
CA GLN A 174 -26.43 -1.25 -0.87
C GLN A 174 -27.12 -0.41 0.21
N ASN A 175 -26.36 0.04 1.21
CA ASN A 175 -26.88 0.80 2.37
C ASN A 175 -26.24 2.18 2.44
N LYS A 176 -26.81 3.13 1.72
CA LYS A 176 -26.26 4.50 1.63
C LYS A 176 -26.00 5.16 2.99
N PHE A 177 -26.85 4.91 3.99
CA PHE A 177 -26.67 5.44 5.33
C PHE A 177 -25.37 4.96 6.01
N ILE A 178 -24.89 3.73 5.67
CA ILE A 178 -23.60 3.20 6.19
C ILE A 178 -22.46 4.08 5.65
N ALA A 179 -22.43 4.30 4.34
CA ALA A 179 -21.41 5.16 3.72
C ALA A 179 -21.50 6.61 4.25
N GLU A 180 -22.71 7.17 4.45
CA GLU A 180 -22.94 8.51 5.01
C GLU A 180 -22.43 8.63 6.45
N ASN A 181 -22.70 7.64 7.32
CA ASN A 181 -22.22 7.62 8.69
C ASN A 181 -20.68 7.59 8.73
N ILE A 182 -20.06 6.69 7.96
CA ILE A 182 -18.61 6.59 7.87
C ILE A 182 -18.00 7.89 7.34
N ALA A 183 -18.57 8.46 6.27
CA ALA A 183 -18.14 9.73 5.70
C ALA A 183 -18.30 10.90 6.69
N GLY A 184 -19.30 10.82 7.59
CA GLY A 184 -19.56 11.82 8.63
C GLY A 184 -18.43 11.98 9.63
N ILE A 185 -17.75 10.90 9.96
CA ILE A 185 -16.66 10.88 10.96
C ILE A 185 -15.28 11.12 10.36
N MET A 186 -15.13 11.18 9.03
CA MET A 186 -13.84 11.33 8.37
C MET A 186 -13.56 12.76 7.90
N ARG A 187 -12.30 13.18 8.06
CA ARG A 187 -11.74 14.43 7.54
C ARG A 187 -10.86 14.21 6.34
N THR A 188 -9.94 13.28 6.45
CA THR A 188 -8.91 13.00 5.45
C THR A 188 -8.77 11.51 5.25
N ILE A 189 -8.54 11.07 4.03
CA ILE A 189 -8.15 9.70 3.68
C ILE A 189 -6.84 9.80 2.90
N LEU A 190 -5.78 9.22 3.43
CA LEU A 190 -4.48 9.09 2.78
C LEU A 190 -4.26 7.62 2.45
N VAL A 191 -3.86 7.32 1.23
CA VAL A 191 -3.57 5.95 0.76
C VAL A 191 -2.12 5.92 0.28
N ASP A 192 -1.29 5.14 0.98
CA ASP A 192 0.11 4.89 0.58
C ASP A 192 0.19 3.70 -0.37
N GLU A 193 1.21 3.69 -1.22
CA GLU A 193 1.46 2.69 -2.26
C GLU A 193 0.20 2.41 -3.13
N TYR A 194 -0.43 3.50 -3.61
CA TYR A 194 -1.70 3.41 -4.33
C TYR A 194 -1.65 2.55 -5.59
N GLN A 195 -0.47 2.34 -6.17
CA GLN A 195 -0.27 1.48 -7.34
C GLN A 195 -0.60 0.00 -7.06
N ASP A 196 -0.63 -0.40 -5.79
CA ASP A 196 -0.97 -1.76 -5.36
C ASP A 196 -2.44 -1.90 -4.93
N THR A 197 -3.21 -0.80 -5.00
CA THR A 197 -4.64 -0.77 -4.68
C THR A 197 -5.46 -1.44 -5.79
N ASN A 198 -6.35 -2.38 -5.44
CA ASN A 198 -7.22 -3.02 -6.41
C ASN A 198 -8.55 -2.26 -6.65
N GLU A 199 -9.27 -2.64 -7.71
CA GLU A 199 -10.52 -1.98 -8.10
C GLU A 199 -11.57 -1.95 -7.00
N LEU A 200 -11.70 -3.03 -6.22
CA LEU A 200 -12.70 -3.12 -5.16
C LEU A 200 -12.39 -2.16 -4.00
N GLN A 201 -11.11 -2.01 -3.66
CA GLN A 201 -10.65 -1.06 -2.65
C GLN A 201 -10.95 0.39 -3.07
N TYR A 202 -10.70 0.75 -4.34
CA TYR A 202 -11.10 2.06 -4.86
C TYR A 202 -12.61 2.28 -4.76
N LYS A 203 -13.42 1.28 -5.12
CA LYS A 203 -14.89 1.36 -5.06
C LYS A 203 -15.40 1.56 -3.63
N ILE A 204 -14.83 0.87 -2.64
CA ILE A 204 -15.17 1.06 -1.22
C ILE A 204 -14.91 2.51 -0.80
N LEU A 205 -13.69 3.01 -1.03
CA LEU A 205 -13.30 4.37 -0.65
C LEU A 205 -14.11 5.43 -1.40
N SER A 206 -14.34 5.25 -2.71
CA SER A 206 -15.11 6.19 -3.52
C SER A 206 -16.59 6.26 -3.10
N SER A 207 -17.18 5.13 -2.68
CA SER A 207 -18.56 5.10 -2.18
C SER A 207 -18.71 5.97 -0.92
N ILE A 208 -17.73 5.95 -0.04
CA ILE A 208 -17.70 6.77 1.17
C ILE A 208 -17.48 8.25 0.81
N VAL A 209 -16.48 8.56 -0.03
CA VAL A 209 -16.13 9.95 -0.40
C VAL A 209 -17.26 10.64 -1.17
N LYS A 210 -18.00 9.90 -2.01
CA LYS A 210 -19.18 10.43 -2.72
C LYS A 210 -20.27 10.93 -1.79
N CYS A 211 -20.38 10.38 -0.58
CA CYS A 211 -21.34 10.82 0.44
C CYS A 211 -20.92 12.11 1.14
N ASN A 212 -19.62 12.44 1.16
CA ASN A 212 -19.12 13.68 1.75
C ASN A 212 -17.91 14.22 1.00
N LYS A 213 -18.15 15.11 0.04
CA LYS A 213 -17.11 15.71 -0.83
C LYS A 213 -16.12 16.63 -0.09
N ASN A 214 -16.34 16.88 1.20
CA ASN A 214 -15.41 17.63 2.04
C ASN A 214 -14.28 16.75 2.62
N ILE A 215 -14.33 15.44 2.42
CA ILE A 215 -13.22 14.55 2.74
C ILE A 215 -12.08 14.83 1.76
N GLN A 216 -10.90 15.11 2.30
CA GLN A 216 -9.70 15.30 1.50
C GLN A 216 -9.04 13.95 1.25
N VAL A 217 -8.82 13.61 -0.02
CA VAL A 217 -8.21 12.34 -0.42
C VAL A 217 -6.82 12.57 -0.99
N THR A 218 -5.84 11.79 -0.54
CA THR A 218 -4.49 11.81 -1.10
C THR A 218 -4.06 10.39 -1.39
N PHE A 219 -3.76 10.11 -2.64
CA PHE A 219 -3.09 8.89 -3.07
C PHE A 219 -1.60 9.17 -3.26
N VAL A 220 -0.75 8.32 -2.68
CA VAL A 220 0.71 8.44 -2.76
C VAL A 220 1.28 7.13 -3.28
N GLY A 221 2.21 7.18 -4.22
CA GLY A 221 2.86 5.99 -4.73
C GLY A 221 3.81 6.24 -5.88
N ASP A 222 4.26 5.13 -6.45
CA ASP A 222 5.20 5.11 -7.56
C ASP A 222 4.75 4.06 -8.59
N THR A 223 4.32 4.50 -9.75
CA THR A 223 3.84 3.60 -10.82
C THR A 223 4.92 2.67 -11.33
N ASP A 224 6.20 3.08 -11.24
CA ASP A 224 7.33 2.26 -11.67
C ASP A 224 7.63 1.12 -10.67
N GLN A 225 7.03 1.17 -9.46
CA GLN A 225 7.10 0.13 -8.43
C GLN A 225 5.85 -0.78 -8.37
N ALA A 226 4.95 -0.71 -9.35
CA ALA A 226 3.74 -1.52 -9.43
C ALA A 226 4.05 -2.98 -9.77
N ILE A 227 4.46 -3.78 -8.77
CA ILE A 227 4.81 -5.20 -8.94
C ILE A 227 3.63 -6.15 -8.70
N TYR A 228 2.53 -5.64 -8.15
CA TYR A 228 1.33 -6.43 -7.82
C TYR A 228 0.21 -6.34 -8.87
N GLY A 229 0.50 -5.87 -10.10
CA GLY A 229 -0.48 -5.85 -11.20
C GLY A 229 -1.09 -7.22 -11.49
N GLY A 230 -0.29 -8.31 -11.43
CA GLY A 230 -0.77 -9.69 -11.55
C GLY A 230 -1.68 -10.17 -10.41
N LEU A 231 -1.74 -9.44 -9.30
CA LEU A 231 -2.62 -9.68 -8.14
C LEU A 231 -3.78 -8.68 -8.09
N GLY A 232 -4.00 -7.91 -9.18
CA GLY A 232 -5.12 -6.98 -9.30
C GLY A 232 -4.82 -5.54 -8.86
N GLY A 233 -3.58 -5.20 -8.54
CA GLY A 233 -3.17 -3.81 -8.28
C GLY A 233 -3.30 -2.95 -9.54
N VAL A 234 -3.89 -1.77 -9.41
CA VAL A 234 -4.16 -0.83 -10.50
C VAL A 234 -3.73 0.58 -10.11
N ALA A 235 -2.75 1.12 -10.81
CA ALA A 235 -2.32 2.50 -10.63
C ALA A 235 -3.21 3.45 -11.45
N LYS A 236 -4.29 3.95 -10.86
CA LYS A 236 -5.23 4.87 -11.53
C LYS A 236 -4.59 6.23 -11.84
N THR A 237 -4.89 6.76 -13.00
CA THR A 237 -4.54 8.12 -13.40
C THR A 237 -5.39 9.15 -12.65
N CYS A 238 -4.99 10.43 -12.73
CA CYS A 238 -5.74 11.53 -12.12
C CYS A 238 -7.18 11.61 -12.66
N ASP A 239 -7.38 11.39 -13.95
CA ASP A 239 -8.70 11.44 -14.60
C ASP A 239 -9.59 10.26 -14.19
N GLU A 240 -9.02 9.07 -14.08
CA GLU A 240 -9.72 7.89 -13.58
C GLU A 240 -10.14 8.06 -12.12
N LEU A 241 -9.27 8.59 -11.26
CA LEU A 241 -9.60 8.92 -9.89
C LEU A 241 -10.71 9.99 -9.80
N GLN A 242 -10.64 11.04 -10.62
CA GLN A 242 -11.69 12.06 -10.67
C GLN A 242 -13.05 11.47 -11.05
N LYS A 243 -13.07 10.58 -12.05
CA LYS A 243 -14.28 9.88 -12.48
C LYS A 243 -14.81 8.95 -11.39
N GLU A 244 -13.91 8.17 -10.76
CA GLU A 244 -14.26 7.21 -9.72
C GLU A 244 -14.81 7.88 -8.45
N PHE A 245 -14.14 8.92 -7.96
CA PHE A 245 -14.47 9.60 -6.69
C PHE A 245 -15.48 10.75 -6.84
N GLY A 246 -15.70 11.24 -8.05
CA GLY A 246 -16.59 12.39 -8.29
C GLY A 246 -16.08 13.71 -7.73
N VAL A 247 -14.77 13.84 -7.50
CA VAL A 247 -14.08 15.04 -6.99
C VAL A 247 -12.82 15.31 -7.80
N LYS A 248 -12.37 16.57 -7.85
CA LYS A 248 -11.17 16.94 -8.60
C LYS A 248 -9.90 16.52 -7.85
N PHE A 249 -8.94 15.97 -8.57
CA PHE A 249 -7.60 15.67 -8.08
C PHE A 249 -6.57 16.57 -8.74
N GLN A 250 -5.49 16.88 -8.01
CA GLN A 250 -4.30 17.55 -8.54
C GLN A 250 -3.14 16.56 -8.53
N GLU A 251 -2.48 16.38 -9.67
CA GLU A 251 -1.23 15.65 -9.71
C GLU A 251 -0.10 16.49 -9.12
N LYS A 252 0.68 15.91 -8.23
CA LYS A 252 1.90 16.47 -7.65
C LYS A 252 3.01 15.44 -7.78
N ARG A 253 4.27 15.90 -7.72
CA ARG A 253 5.44 15.04 -7.85
C ARG A 253 6.47 15.31 -6.77
N LEU A 254 7.19 14.26 -6.38
CA LEU A 254 8.42 14.34 -5.59
C LEU A 254 9.55 13.73 -6.42
N ASP A 255 10.43 14.58 -6.94
CA ASP A 255 11.46 14.20 -7.90
C ASP A 255 12.85 14.06 -7.25
N GLY A 256 12.99 14.41 -5.97
CA GLY A 256 14.25 14.35 -5.23
C GLY A 256 14.44 13.01 -4.53
N CYS A 257 15.47 12.24 -4.88
CA CYS A 257 15.88 11.01 -4.20
C CYS A 257 16.87 11.29 -3.09
N TYR A 258 16.50 10.97 -1.83
CA TYR A 258 17.34 11.12 -0.63
C TYR A 258 18.11 9.85 -0.25
N ARG A 259 17.92 8.76 -0.97
CA ARG A 259 18.41 7.44 -0.58
C ARG A 259 19.80 7.14 -1.09
N THR A 260 20.16 7.63 -2.27
CA THR A 260 21.32 7.13 -3.01
C THR A 260 21.99 8.21 -3.84
N THR A 261 23.08 7.83 -4.53
CA THR A 261 23.89 8.68 -5.40
C THR A 261 23.22 8.96 -6.74
N GLN A 262 23.61 10.03 -7.42
CA GLN A 262 23.06 10.35 -8.75
C GLN A 262 23.35 9.24 -9.77
N ARG A 263 24.51 8.59 -9.68
CA ARG A 263 24.85 7.48 -10.58
C ARG A 263 23.87 6.31 -10.49
N ILE A 264 23.41 5.96 -9.29
CA ILE A 264 22.41 4.90 -9.10
C ILE A 264 21.03 5.38 -9.58
N VAL A 265 20.70 6.65 -9.35
CA VAL A 265 19.48 7.28 -9.89
C VAL A 265 19.47 7.20 -11.42
N ASP A 266 20.55 7.61 -12.07
CA ASP A 266 20.67 7.59 -13.53
C ASP A 266 20.54 6.15 -14.08
N TYR A 267 21.08 5.16 -13.35
CA TYR A 267 20.98 3.76 -13.74
C TYR A 267 19.53 3.28 -13.72
N TYR A 268 18.84 3.38 -12.59
CA TYR A 268 17.46 2.86 -12.50
C TYR A 268 16.46 3.69 -13.29
N SER A 269 16.77 4.94 -13.60
CA SER A 269 15.91 5.77 -14.45
C SER A 269 15.75 5.23 -15.88
N ASN A 270 16.68 4.37 -16.34
CA ASN A 270 16.54 3.68 -17.62
C ASN A 270 15.41 2.62 -17.64
N PHE A 271 14.91 2.23 -16.48
CA PHE A 271 13.84 1.22 -16.35
C PHE A 271 12.47 1.84 -16.06
N GLN A 272 12.37 3.19 -16.05
CA GLN A 272 11.10 3.87 -15.85
C GLN A 272 10.13 3.64 -17.01
N LEU A 273 8.88 3.37 -16.66
CA LEU A 273 7.77 3.28 -17.62
C LEU A 273 7.38 4.67 -18.18
N GLN A 274 7.47 5.68 -17.31
CA GLN A 274 7.22 7.07 -17.68
C GLN A 274 8.47 7.89 -17.42
N SER A 275 9.05 8.48 -18.46
CA SER A 275 10.25 9.31 -18.34
C SER A 275 9.99 10.51 -17.43
N ALA A 276 10.51 10.44 -16.21
CA ALA A 276 10.52 11.53 -15.24
C ALA A 276 11.96 11.78 -14.80
N LYS A 277 12.36 13.05 -14.74
CA LYS A 277 13.73 13.37 -14.31
C LYS A 277 13.80 13.32 -12.79
N ILE A 278 14.68 12.47 -12.27
CA ILE A 278 14.92 12.27 -10.85
C ILE A 278 16.30 12.81 -10.50
N TYR A 279 16.40 13.46 -9.36
CA TYR A 279 17.66 14.06 -8.88
C TYR A 279 18.01 13.46 -7.53
N ALA A 280 19.25 12.99 -7.36
CA ALA A 280 19.76 12.70 -6.03
C ALA A 280 19.94 14.01 -5.25
N VAL A 281 19.40 14.06 -4.05
CA VAL A 281 19.45 15.24 -3.16
C VAL A 281 20.03 14.91 -1.78
N SER A 282 20.53 13.69 -1.60
CA SER A 282 21.21 13.24 -0.39
C SER A 282 22.60 13.87 -0.27
N ASP A 283 23.19 13.81 0.92
CA ASP A 283 24.57 14.26 1.16
C ASP A 283 25.59 13.45 0.36
N ILE A 284 25.26 12.20 0.00
CA ILE A 284 26.09 11.28 -0.79
C ILE A 284 25.82 11.37 -2.32
N LYS A 285 25.05 12.35 -2.78
CA LYS A 285 24.60 12.44 -4.19
C LYS A 285 25.74 12.41 -5.20
N ASP A 286 26.89 13.02 -4.87
CA ASP A 286 28.06 13.15 -5.73
C ASP A 286 29.06 11.99 -5.55
N GLU A 287 28.81 11.06 -4.63
CA GLU A 287 29.66 9.89 -4.46
C GLU A 287 29.57 8.94 -5.65
N LYS A 288 30.69 8.31 -5.96
CA LYS A 288 30.76 7.32 -7.04
C LYS A 288 30.21 5.97 -6.54
N GLY A 289 28.90 5.76 -6.66
CA GLY A 289 28.33 4.42 -6.48
C GLY A 289 28.94 3.41 -7.45
N CYS A 290 29.13 2.18 -7.02
CA CYS A 290 29.63 1.10 -7.86
C CYS A 290 28.45 0.35 -8.50
N LEU A 291 28.49 0.17 -9.83
CA LEU A 291 27.54 -0.63 -10.57
C LEU A 291 28.35 -1.65 -11.37
N VAL A 292 28.09 -2.93 -11.14
CA VAL A 292 28.70 -4.04 -11.87
C VAL A 292 27.60 -4.82 -12.55
N TYR A 293 27.75 -5.04 -13.85
CA TYR A 293 26.84 -5.85 -14.63
C TYR A 293 27.64 -7.02 -15.22
N ASP A 294 27.18 -8.25 -14.98
CA ASP A 294 27.79 -9.45 -15.51
C ASP A 294 26.68 -10.38 -16.06
N ASN A 295 26.65 -10.57 -17.36
CA ASN A 295 25.71 -11.44 -18.07
C ASN A 295 26.36 -12.72 -18.59
N THR A 296 27.61 -13.00 -18.20
CA THR A 296 28.37 -14.15 -18.67
C THR A 296 28.32 -15.32 -17.72
N ILE A 297 27.83 -15.13 -16.49
CA ILE A 297 27.81 -16.15 -15.45
C ILE A 297 26.72 -17.18 -15.74
N SER A 298 27.09 -18.47 -15.72
CA SER A 298 26.12 -19.56 -15.79
C SER A 298 25.36 -19.75 -14.48
N LYS A 299 24.20 -20.43 -14.53
CA LYS A 299 23.42 -20.73 -13.30
C LYS A 299 24.24 -21.54 -12.29
N SER A 300 25.12 -22.42 -12.73
CA SER A 300 25.97 -23.26 -11.86
C SER A 300 27.06 -22.45 -11.14
N GLU A 301 27.51 -21.34 -11.71
CA GLU A 301 28.56 -20.49 -11.14
C GLU A 301 27.99 -19.34 -10.29
N LEU A 302 26.68 -19.10 -10.38
CA LEU A 302 26.04 -17.96 -9.74
C LEU A 302 26.27 -17.92 -8.23
N PHE A 303 26.17 -19.06 -7.54
CA PHE A 303 26.36 -19.17 -6.10
C PHE A 303 27.78 -18.84 -5.66
N GLU A 304 28.77 -19.42 -6.35
CA GLU A 304 30.16 -19.14 -6.04
C GLU A 304 30.48 -17.66 -6.23
N LYS A 305 29.93 -17.05 -7.27
CA LYS A 305 30.11 -15.62 -7.56
C LYS A 305 29.47 -14.74 -6.51
N ILE A 306 28.22 -15.03 -6.09
CA ILE A 306 27.52 -14.29 -5.03
C ILE A 306 28.31 -14.43 -3.72
N ALA A 307 28.69 -15.66 -3.34
CA ALA A 307 29.50 -15.91 -2.14
C ALA A 307 30.83 -15.14 -2.17
N TYR A 308 31.48 -15.08 -3.34
CA TYR A 308 32.70 -14.31 -3.52
C TYR A 308 32.45 -12.80 -3.28
N ILE A 309 31.41 -12.23 -3.91
CA ILE A 309 31.06 -10.80 -3.75
C ILE A 309 30.75 -10.48 -2.29
N VAL A 310 29.92 -11.30 -1.62
CA VAL A 310 29.58 -11.09 -0.21
C VAL A 310 30.83 -11.12 0.66
N LYS A 311 31.73 -12.10 0.47
CA LYS A 311 32.99 -12.19 1.22
C LYS A 311 33.89 -10.99 0.97
N GLU A 312 33.93 -10.49 -0.26
CA GLU A 312 34.72 -9.29 -0.60
C GLU A 312 34.17 -8.06 0.12
N GLU A 313 32.86 -7.84 0.12
CA GLU A 313 32.23 -6.70 0.81
C GLU A 313 32.38 -6.78 2.34
N LEU A 314 32.24 -7.97 2.92
CA LEU A 314 32.52 -8.19 4.35
C LEU A 314 34.00 -7.89 4.69
N SER A 315 34.94 -8.27 3.81
CA SER A 315 36.37 -7.96 4.01
C SER A 315 36.69 -6.48 3.92
N ARG A 316 35.85 -5.69 3.23
CA ARG A 316 35.91 -4.21 3.19
C ARG A 316 35.31 -3.56 4.41
N GLY A 317 34.74 -4.33 5.34
CA GLY A 317 34.15 -3.85 6.58
C GLY A 317 32.67 -3.48 6.48
N ILE A 318 32.00 -3.87 5.39
CA ILE A 318 30.54 -3.70 5.28
C ILE A 318 29.89 -4.77 6.18
N PRO A 319 29.02 -4.41 7.13
CA PRO A 319 28.32 -5.37 7.98
C PRO A 319 27.38 -6.27 7.14
N ASP A 320 27.15 -7.49 7.57
CA ASP A 320 26.29 -8.46 6.90
C ASP A 320 24.83 -7.99 6.73
N ASN A 321 24.31 -7.25 7.72
CA ASN A 321 22.98 -6.64 7.69
C ASN A 321 22.83 -5.46 6.70
N GLU A 322 23.92 -5.00 6.10
CA GLU A 322 23.95 -3.98 5.04
C GLU A 322 24.05 -4.59 3.62
N ILE A 323 24.15 -5.92 3.54
CA ILE A 323 24.23 -6.66 2.27
C ILE A 323 22.89 -7.31 2.00
N CYS A 324 22.32 -7.06 0.81
CA CYS A 324 21.04 -7.64 0.40
C CYS A 324 21.16 -8.34 -0.95
N ILE A 325 20.66 -9.59 -1.02
CA ILE A 325 20.54 -10.35 -2.26
C ILE A 325 19.07 -10.36 -2.66
N ILE A 326 18.75 -9.93 -3.89
CA ILE A 326 17.39 -9.80 -4.40
C ILE A 326 17.22 -10.75 -5.58
N ALA A 327 16.11 -11.49 -5.60
CA ALA A 327 15.70 -12.32 -6.73
C ALA A 327 14.19 -12.12 -7.03
N PRO A 328 13.75 -12.32 -8.28
CA PRO A 328 12.33 -12.19 -8.65
C PRO A 328 11.39 -13.15 -7.91
N GLN A 329 11.91 -14.29 -7.45
CA GLN A 329 11.13 -15.33 -6.76
C GLN A 329 11.96 -15.99 -5.67
N TRP A 330 11.32 -16.34 -4.55
CA TRP A 330 11.97 -16.95 -3.38
C TRP A 330 12.74 -18.23 -3.67
N TRP A 331 12.19 -19.10 -4.51
CA TRP A 331 12.84 -20.38 -4.84
C TRP A 331 14.21 -20.21 -5.54
N LEU A 332 14.46 -19.05 -6.13
CA LEU A 332 15.78 -18.72 -6.71
C LEU A 332 16.83 -18.44 -5.63
N LEU A 333 16.42 -18.14 -4.40
CA LEU A 333 17.31 -17.89 -3.27
C LEU A 333 17.58 -19.14 -2.42
N PHE A 334 16.74 -20.19 -2.52
CA PHE A 334 16.93 -21.41 -1.70
C PHE A 334 18.28 -22.10 -1.86
N PRO A 335 18.93 -22.08 -3.02
CA PRO A 335 20.26 -22.68 -3.17
C PRO A 335 21.41 -21.79 -2.62
N LEU A 336 21.15 -20.54 -2.22
CA LEU A 336 22.12 -19.63 -1.62
C LEU A 336 22.26 -19.86 -0.13
#